data_9dbe7dc088269ad7c4a7d76a01937f2b
#
_entry.id   9dbe7dc088269ad7c4a7d76a01937f2b
#
_cell.length_a   1.000
_cell.length_b   1.000
_cell.length_c   1.000
_cell.angle_alpha   90.00
_cell.angle_beta   90.00
_cell.angle_gamma   90.00
#
_symmetry.space_group_name_H-M   'P 1'
#
loop_
_entity.id
_entity.type
_entity.pdbx_description
1 polymer ?
#
loop_
_entity_poly.entity_id
_entity_poly.type
_entity_poly.pdbx_seq_one_letter_code
_entity_poly.pdbx_strand_id
1 'polypeptide(L)'
;MSPYHNHLIRLCCSVLLLWNASWAALPAQPYTQRPYVKIRGSIGVNTHFASRSQSLDAIPAHAALAADFRTSWAREDFHWYRIQRTPTSYDWSFTDTTVDALQQQGIQILGVLGHPPGWATQNPDDDPYDNSFSAPDPAHFALWAAQTVERYRGRVTYWQIWNEPDNPQFWLPAPDPLAYAALVHQTAMAIARVAPEVHLVAAGVNPFAPQFLSAAAAAGLWNDIDIIAIHPYVNPTDPRYAGLSDAVQYLAPVMHRYGPKPIWVTEFGWGSTSSDRDPPGSMTEERQAAYLKIAVPILWQSGISHVFWYSWKDEQSNPYGLFRWASGPDDMSQSKPAATVYRDLLATQSPQLSPRAQTLVLDFEGTNDIWVRGDEHTGVLYPTQRRAAQGTTAVAITYAFPSGGNQYLVFRRWHHAPIPNATVRLCMMVWGDNTSTMVKVWLRGSDQKRVQLVLGLSGATGWREICAPLPPRYESWNQIDPGDGILHQPATFEALVLDDAPDGAGSSGTIFVDALRADSD
;
A
#
# COMPACT_ATOMS: atom_id res chain seq x y z
N MET A 1 54.47 38.87 -40.50
CA MET A 1 53.65 38.84 -39.25
C MET A 1 52.24 39.17 -39.68
N SER A 2 51.41 38.18 -39.75
CA SER A 2 50.04 38.23 -40.35
C SER A 2 48.97 38.42 -39.27
N PRO A 3 47.94 39.25 -39.45
CA PRO A 3 46.86 39.48 -38.50
C PRO A 3 45.66 38.58 -38.82
N TYR A 4 45.69 37.32 -38.40
CA TYR A 4 44.58 36.42 -38.51
C TYR A 4 44.44 35.54 -37.25
N HIS A 5 44.12 36.16 -36.09
CA HIS A 5 43.83 35.37 -34.86
C HIS A 5 42.74 35.92 -33.95
N ASN A 6 41.87 36.81 -34.41
CA ASN A 6 40.86 37.42 -33.52
C ASN A 6 39.40 37.35 -33.97
N HIS A 7 39.02 36.41 -34.85
CA HIS A 7 37.60 36.28 -35.26
C HIS A 7 36.89 34.97 -34.89
N LEU A 8 37.52 34.00 -34.20
CA LEU A 8 36.89 32.76 -33.86
C LEU A 8 36.39 32.64 -32.39
N ILE A 9 36.66 33.63 -31.53
CA ILE A 9 36.22 33.60 -30.13
C ILE A 9 34.89 34.35 -29.90
N ARG A 10 34.35 35.07 -30.87
CA ARG A 10 33.11 35.83 -30.68
C ARG A 10 31.82 35.10 -31.17
N LEU A 11 31.91 33.95 -31.81
CA LEU A 11 30.71 33.21 -32.25
C LEU A 11 30.24 32.09 -31.27
N CYS A 12 31.08 31.64 -30.34
CA CYS A 12 30.66 30.63 -29.37
C CYS A 12 29.90 31.19 -28.14
N CYS A 13 30.02 32.47 -27.83
CA CYS A 13 29.28 33.05 -26.70
C CYS A 13 27.86 33.52 -27.02
N SER A 14 27.48 33.58 -28.27
CA SER A 14 26.16 34.13 -28.68
C SER A 14 25.04 33.05 -28.79
N VAL A 15 25.40 31.78 -28.83
CA VAL A 15 24.41 30.66 -28.88
C VAL A 15 24.02 30.17 -27.49
N LEU A 16 24.88 30.36 -26.48
CA LEU A 16 24.61 29.97 -25.09
C LEU A 16 23.72 30.98 -24.32
N LEU A 17 23.54 32.19 -24.86
CA LEU A 17 22.75 33.25 -24.21
C LEU A 17 21.27 33.28 -24.65
N LEU A 18 20.88 32.52 -25.68
CA LEU A 18 19.51 32.50 -26.17
C LEU A 18 18.63 31.37 -25.59
N TRP A 19 19.24 30.40 -24.89
CA TRP A 19 18.51 29.33 -24.22
C TRP A 19 18.19 29.63 -22.74
N ASN A 20 18.85 30.62 -22.14
CA ASN A 20 18.61 30.99 -20.75
C ASN A 20 17.53 32.05 -20.52
N ALA A 21 16.92 32.58 -21.58
CA ALA A 21 16.03 33.73 -21.47
C ALA A 21 14.52 33.39 -21.42
N SER A 22 14.12 32.13 -21.65
CA SER A 22 12.69 31.77 -21.69
C SER A 22 12.16 30.97 -20.50
N TRP A 23 13.01 30.61 -19.54
CA TRP A 23 12.60 29.85 -18.36
C TRP A 23 12.41 30.69 -17.08
N ALA A 24 12.63 31.98 -17.14
CA ALA A 24 12.77 32.82 -15.95
C ALA A 24 11.53 33.60 -15.52
N ALA A 25 10.34 33.33 -16.03
CA ALA A 25 9.21 34.20 -15.66
C ALA A 25 7.81 33.60 -15.79
N LEU A 26 7.54 32.51 -15.09
CA LEU A 26 6.18 32.29 -14.60
C LEU A 26 6.27 32.00 -13.10
N PRO A 27 5.48 32.71 -12.24
CA PRO A 27 5.44 32.38 -10.83
C PRO A 27 4.98 30.94 -10.70
N ALA A 28 5.72 30.13 -9.94
CA ALA A 28 5.35 28.78 -9.63
C ALA A 28 3.95 28.80 -8.98
N GLN A 29 2.96 28.28 -9.69
CA GLN A 29 1.66 28.06 -9.10
C GLN A 29 1.83 26.91 -8.09
N PRO A 30 1.34 27.06 -6.86
CA PRO A 30 1.39 25.96 -5.89
C PRO A 30 0.62 24.76 -6.49
N TYR A 31 1.17 23.55 -6.29
CA TYR A 31 0.45 22.34 -6.65
C TYR A 31 -0.89 22.32 -5.91
N THR A 32 -1.99 22.30 -6.63
CA THR A 32 -3.33 22.23 -6.05
C THR A 32 -3.84 20.80 -6.15
N GLN A 33 -4.12 20.19 -5.01
CA GLN A 33 -4.76 18.87 -4.95
C GLN A 33 -6.05 18.84 -5.76
N ARG A 34 -6.26 17.76 -6.50
CA ARG A 34 -7.39 17.63 -7.41
C ARG A 34 -8.48 16.75 -6.83
N PRO A 35 -9.75 16.95 -7.24
CA PRO A 35 -10.82 16.04 -6.84
C PRO A 35 -10.52 14.63 -7.33
N TYR A 36 -10.36 13.70 -6.41
CA TYR A 36 -10.21 12.29 -6.70
C TYR A 36 -11.59 11.65 -6.87
N VAL A 37 -11.80 10.99 -8.00
CA VAL A 37 -13.01 10.19 -8.23
C VAL A 37 -12.75 8.79 -7.65
N LYS A 38 -13.46 8.43 -6.58
CA LYS A 38 -13.37 7.08 -5.99
C LYS A 38 -13.93 6.06 -6.99
N ILE A 39 -13.05 5.33 -7.66
CA ILE A 39 -13.41 4.21 -8.53
C ILE A 39 -13.62 2.98 -7.62
N ARG A 40 -14.70 2.23 -7.84
CA ARG A 40 -14.93 0.96 -7.14
C ARG A 40 -13.81 -0.01 -7.52
N GLY A 41 -13.18 -0.60 -6.50
CA GLY A 41 -12.10 -1.57 -6.50
C GLY A 41 -11.58 -2.03 -7.86
N SER A 42 -10.45 -1.49 -8.30
CA SER A 42 -9.77 -1.92 -9.52
C SER A 42 -8.62 -2.86 -9.18
N ILE A 43 -8.39 -3.84 -10.04
CA ILE A 43 -7.19 -4.67 -9.98
C ILE A 43 -6.36 -4.43 -11.25
N GLY A 44 -5.07 -4.16 -11.04
CA GLY A 44 -4.06 -4.03 -12.06
C GLY A 44 -2.93 -5.02 -11.86
N VAL A 45 -1.89 -4.87 -12.65
CA VAL A 45 -0.68 -5.72 -12.58
C VAL A 45 0.56 -4.89 -12.89
N ASN A 46 1.67 -5.22 -12.25
CA ASN A 46 2.99 -4.70 -12.60
C ASN A 46 3.47 -5.40 -13.87
N THR A 47 3.46 -4.67 -14.99
CA THR A 47 3.73 -5.23 -16.32
C THR A 47 5.21 -5.28 -16.66
N HIS A 48 5.95 -4.23 -16.35
CA HIS A 48 7.38 -4.09 -16.63
C HIS A 48 7.75 -4.29 -18.12
N PHE A 49 6.83 -3.99 -19.06
CA PHE A 49 7.07 -4.20 -20.48
C PHE A 49 8.21 -3.32 -20.99
N ALA A 50 8.20 -2.03 -20.66
CA ALA A 50 9.25 -1.10 -21.08
C ALA A 50 10.60 -1.41 -20.44
N SER A 51 10.61 -1.93 -19.21
CA SER A 51 11.84 -2.14 -18.44
C SER A 51 12.46 -3.52 -18.63
N ARG A 52 11.66 -4.56 -18.97
CA ARG A 52 12.12 -5.94 -18.97
C ARG A 52 12.04 -6.64 -20.32
N SER A 53 11.18 -6.19 -21.27
CA SER A 53 11.17 -6.79 -22.62
C SER A 53 12.51 -6.64 -23.31
N GLN A 54 12.91 -7.69 -24.01
CA GLN A 54 14.13 -7.73 -24.83
C GLN A 54 13.85 -7.29 -26.28
N SER A 55 12.60 -7.43 -26.74
CA SER A 55 12.18 -7.06 -28.08
C SER A 55 11.02 -6.07 -28.06
N LEU A 56 11.12 -5.03 -28.86
CA LEU A 56 10.01 -4.10 -29.11
C LEU A 56 8.81 -4.81 -29.74
N ASP A 57 9.04 -5.79 -30.60
CA ASP A 57 7.99 -6.53 -31.29
C ASP A 57 7.16 -7.43 -30.36
N ALA A 58 7.69 -7.80 -29.20
CA ALA A 58 6.99 -8.60 -28.21
C ALA A 58 5.93 -7.79 -27.42
N ILE A 59 6.15 -6.51 -27.23
CA ILE A 59 5.32 -5.64 -26.39
C ILE A 59 3.86 -5.56 -26.83
N PRO A 60 3.52 -5.37 -28.11
CA PRO A 60 2.13 -5.38 -28.55
C PRO A 60 1.39 -6.70 -28.27
N ALA A 61 2.08 -7.84 -28.43
CA ALA A 61 1.52 -9.15 -28.12
C ALA A 61 1.28 -9.31 -26.61
N HIS A 62 2.20 -8.83 -25.76
CA HIS A 62 2.01 -8.81 -24.29
C HIS A 62 0.84 -7.94 -23.88
N ALA A 63 0.69 -6.75 -24.47
CA ALA A 63 -0.45 -5.87 -24.18
C ALA A 63 -1.79 -6.50 -24.62
N ALA A 64 -1.81 -7.13 -25.80
CA ALA A 64 -2.99 -7.86 -26.26
C ALA A 64 -3.36 -9.02 -25.33
N LEU A 65 -2.37 -9.80 -24.88
CA LEU A 65 -2.58 -10.86 -23.90
C LEU A 65 -3.09 -10.29 -22.57
N ALA A 66 -2.58 -9.16 -22.11
CA ALA A 66 -3.09 -8.51 -20.91
C ALA A 66 -4.56 -8.08 -21.07
N ALA A 67 -4.96 -7.61 -22.25
CA ALA A 67 -6.34 -7.28 -22.57
C ALA A 67 -7.24 -8.54 -22.61
N ASP A 68 -6.75 -9.66 -23.14
CA ASP A 68 -7.47 -10.96 -23.10
C ASP A 68 -7.72 -11.43 -21.67
N PHE A 69 -6.82 -11.08 -20.75
CA PHE A 69 -6.99 -11.28 -19.31
C PHE A 69 -7.89 -10.22 -18.66
N ARG A 70 -8.45 -9.27 -19.43
CA ARG A 70 -9.29 -8.16 -18.98
C ARG A 70 -8.56 -7.18 -18.07
N THR A 71 -7.25 -7.10 -18.14
CA THR A 71 -6.45 -6.13 -17.40
C THR A 71 -6.92 -4.71 -17.74
N SER A 72 -7.28 -3.94 -16.74
CA SER A 72 -7.71 -2.55 -16.90
C SER A 72 -6.65 -1.54 -16.49
N TRP A 73 -5.67 -1.96 -15.71
CA TRP A 73 -4.56 -1.14 -15.20
C TRP A 73 -3.24 -1.87 -15.30
N ALA A 74 -2.24 -1.19 -15.84
CA ALA A 74 -0.84 -1.60 -15.84
C ALA A 74 -0.02 -0.61 -15.00
N ARG A 75 0.80 -1.11 -14.08
CA ARG A 75 1.85 -0.30 -13.47
C ARG A 75 3.14 -0.56 -14.24
N GLU A 76 3.72 0.51 -14.81
CA GLU A 76 4.78 0.43 -15.80
C GLU A 76 5.95 1.32 -15.43
N ASP A 77 7.17 0.81 -15.59
CA ASP A 77 8.38 1.51 -15.23
C ASP A 77 8.86 2.45 -16.33
N PHE A 78 9.12 3.68 -15.98
CA PHE A 78 9.85 4.64 -16.78
C PHE A 78 11.23 4.80 -16.17
N HIS A 79 12.13 3.85 -16.43
CA HIS A 79 13.48 3.87 -15.89
C HIS A 79 14.31 4.94 -16.57
N TRP A 80 14.77 5.92 -15.79
CA TRP A 80 15.53 7.04 -16.33
C TRP A 80 16.81 6.59 -17.04
N TYR A 81 17.56 5.62 -16.44
CA TYR A 81 18.79 5.11 -17.03
C TYR A 81 18.58 4.45 -18.41
N ARG A 82 17.39 3.90 -18.69
CA ARG A 82 17.08 3.32 -20.02
C ARG A 82 16.71 4.40 -21.02
N ILE A 83 15.97 5.41 -20.57
CA ILE A 83 15.49 6.51 -21.42
C ILE A 83 16.60 7.49 -21.73
N GLN A 84 17.43 7.87 -20.77
CA GLN A 84 18.47 8.88 -20.91
C GLN A 84 19.81 8.35 -20.39
N ARG A 85 20.50 7.56 -21.19
CA ARG A 85 21.78 6.94 -20.83
C ARG A 85 22.91 7.96 -20.65
N THR A 86 22.86 9.06 -21.39
CA THR A 86 23.81 10.17 -21.30
C THR A 86 23.03 11.48 -21.14
N PRO A 87 23.67 12.56 -20.64
CA PRO A 87 22.99 13.84 -20.46
C PRO A 87 22.31 14.42 -21.71
N THR A 88 22.70 13.95 -22.89
CA THR A 88 22.28 14.53 -24.18
C THR A 88 21.51 13.58 -25.08
N SER A 89 21.35 12.30 -24.73
CA SER A 89 20.67 11.32 -25.59
C SER A 89 19.49 10.67 -24.91
N TYR A 90 18.37 10.59 -25.63
CA TYR A 90 17.14 9.94 -25.18
C TYR A 90 16.77 8.80 -26.10
N ASP A 91 16.39 7.65 -25.52
CA ASP A 91 15.80 6.52 -26.20
C ASP A 91 14.42 6.21 -25.60
N TRP A 92 13.39 6.61 -26.30
CA TRP A 92 12.01 6.42 -25.90
C TRP A 92 11.35 5.17 -26.49
N SER A 93 12.11 4.38 -27.28
CA SER A 93 11.55 3.31 -28.11
C SER A 93 10.73 2.31 -27.31
N PHE A 94 11.25 1.84 -26.17
CA PHE A 94 10.54 0.88 -25.32
C PHE A 94 9.32 1.50 -24.62
N THR A 95 9.45 2.68 -24.08
CA THR A 95 8.33 3.36 -23.39
C THR A 95 7.25 3.82 -24.36
N ASP A 96 7.63 4.33 -25.55
CA ASP A 96 6.67 4.69 -26.59
C ASP A 96 5.86 3.47 -27.04
N THR A 97 6.55 2.38 -27.40
CA THR A 97 5.90 1.14 -27.82
C THR A 97 4.98 0.58 -26.72
N THR A 98 5.41 0.65 -25.47
CA THR A 98 4.60 0.16 -24.33
C THR A 98 3.35 1.01 -24.13
N VAL A 99 3.50 2.33 -24.10
CA VAL A 99 2.36 3.24 -23.92
C VAL A 99 1.37 3.10 -25.08
N ASP A 100 1.86 3.04 -26.32
CA ASP A 100 1.02 2.88 -27.50
C ASP A 100 0.26 1.53 -27.47
N ALA A 101 0.95 0.44 -27.14
CA ALA A 101 0.35 -0.89 -27.08
C ALA A 101 -0.71 -1.00 -25.97
N LEU A 102 -0.43 -0.52 -24.78
CA LEU A 102 -1.38 -0.55 -23.66
C LEU A 102 -2.60 0.32 -23.95
N GLN A 103 -2.41 1.51 -24.52
CA GLN A 103 -3.51 2.40 -24.88
C GLN A 103 -4.39 1.82 -26.00
N GLN A 104 -3.81 1.21 -27.02
CA GLN A 104 -4.58 0.51 -28.07
C GLN A 104 -5.49 -0.56 -27.50
N GLN A 105 -5.12 -1.15 -26.38
CA GLN A 105 -5.93 -2.13 -25.65
C GLN A 105 -6.88 -1.49 -24.61
N GLY A 106 -6.89 -0.17 -24.46
CA GLY A 106 -7.71 0.53 -23.46
C GLY A 106 -7.24 0.33 -22.00
N ILE A 107 -6.00 -0.09 -21.80
CA ILE A 107 -5.40 -0.32 -20.47
C ILE A 107 -4.86 1.01 -19.93
N GLN A 108 -5.31 1.39 -18.72
CA GLN A 108 -4.82 2.56 -18.02
C GLN A 108 -3.41 2.32 -17.47
N ILE A 109 -2.59 3.37 -17.40
CA ILE A 109 -1.21 3.27 -16.98
C ILE A 109 -0.97 4.07 -15.69
N LEU A 110 -0.39 3.43 -14.68
CA LEU A 110 0.33 4.06 -13.59
C LEU A 110 1.81 4.04 -13.95
N GLY A 111 2.36 5.17 -14.39
CA GLY A 111 3.78 5.29 -14.71
C GLY A 111 4.63 5.49 -13.46
N VAL A 112 5.75 4.75 -13.33
CA VAL A 112 6.70 4.89 -12.23
C VAL A 112 7.93 5.63 -12.72
N LEU A 113 8.18 6.80 -12.17
CA LEU A 113 9.37 7.61 -12.44
C LEU A 113 10.47 7.25 -11.45
N GLY A 114 11.57 6.71 -11.92
CA GLY A 114 12.66 6.28 -11.04
C GLY A 114 13.89 5.76 -11.78
N HIS A 115 14.79 5.16 -11.00
CA HIS A 115 16.01 4.50 -11.47
C HIS A 115 16.89 5.39 -12.34
N PRO A 116 17.59 6.38 -11.71
CA PRO A 116 18.44 7.31 -12.42
C PRO A 116 19.68 6.62 -13.02
N PRO A 117 20.24 7.13 -14.11
CA PRO A 117 21.59 6.74 -14.53
C PRO A 117 22.63 7.24 -13.54
N GLY A 118 23.76 6.56 -13.43
CA GLY A 118 24.83 6.91 -12.49
C GLY A 118 25.25 8.36 -12.54
N TRP A 119 25.38 8.96 -13.73
CA TRP A 119 25.77 10.36 -13.89
C TRP A 119 24.78 11.39 -13.27
N ALA A 120 23.55 10.98 -12.99
CA ALA A 120 22.49 11.85 -12.44
C ALA A 120 22.21 11.60 -10.96
N THR A 121 23.02 10.81 -10.28
CA THR A 121 22.92 10.52 -8.85
C THR A 121 23.81 11.45 -8.03
N GLN A 122 23.63 11.41 -6.71
CA GLN A 122 24.52 12.13 -5.78
C GLN A 122 25.94 11.54 -5.74
N ASN A 123 26.10 10.31 -6.19
CA ASN A 123 27.40 9.65 -6.38
C ASN A 123 27.56 9.28 -7.86
N PRO A 124 27.84 10.27 -8.72
CA PRO A 124 27.85 10.07 -10.15
C PRO A 124 29.00 9.12 -10.55
N ASP A 125 28.73 8.23 -11.49
CA ASP A 125 29.68 7.39 -12.17
C ASP A 125 29.44 7.43 -13.69
N ASP A 126 30.36 6.84 -14.46
CA ASP A 126 30.32 6.89 -15.90
C ASP A 126 29.60 5.66 -16.54
N ASP A 127 29.04 4.75 -15.72
CA ASP A 127 28.28 3.62 -16.25
C ASP A 127 26.88 4.06 -16.69
N PRO A 128 26.59 4.13 -18.00
CA PRO A 128 25.29 4.56 -18.49
C PRO A 128 24.19 3.53 -18.24
N TYR A 129 24.54 2.32 -17.81
CA TYR A 129 23.63 1.21 -17.53
C TYR A 129 23.43 0.99 -16.03
N ASP A 130 24.15 1.75 -15.20
CA ASP A 130 23.97 1.66 -13.76
C ASP A 130 22.56 2.09 -13.40
N ASN A 131 21.77 1.13 -12.94
CA ASN A 131 20.45 1.36 -12.38
C ASN A 131 20.53 1.66 -10.89
N SER A 132 21.57 2.40 -10.49
CA SER A 132 21.83 2.77 -9.10
C SER A 132 20.57 3.24 -8.41
N PHE A 133 20.35 2.74 -7.21
CA PHE A 133 19.34 3.25 -6.30
C PHE A 133 19.87 4.40 -5.42
N SER A 134 21.00 4.99 -5.78
CA SER A 134 21.49 6.21 -5.16
C SER A 134 20.51 7.35 -5.39
N ALA A 135 20.30 8.15 -4.35
CA ALA A 135 19.43 9.31 -4.45
C ALA A 135 19.88 10.23 -5.61
N PRO A 136 18.97 10.61 -6.51
CA PRO A 136 19.31 11.48 -7.63
C PRO A 136 19.54 12.92 -7.16
N ASP A 137 20.18 13.73 -7.99
CA ASP A 137 20.06 15.18 -7.87
C ASP A 137 18.60 15.59 -8.10
N PRO A 138 17.93 16.23 -7.13
CA PRO A 138 16.50 16.49 -7.23
C PRO A 138 16.12 17.41 -8.40
N ALA A 139 16.98 18.35 -8.79
CA ALA A 139 16.69 19.26 -9.90
C ALA A 139 16.79 18.55 -11.26
N HIS A 140 17.81 17.71 -11.43
CA HIS A 140 17.94 16.90 -12.63
C HIS A 140 16.79 15.89 -12.75
N PHE A 141 16.43 15.23 -11.66
CA PHE A 141 15.29 14.31 -11.64
C PHE A 141 13.98 15.01 -12.01
N ALA A 142 13.71 16.18 -11.42
CA ALA A 142 12.51 16.97 -11.68
C ALA A 142 12.39 17.39 -13.15
N LEU A 143 13.52 17.79 -13.78
CA LEU A 143 13.54 18.15 -15.21
C LEU A 143 13.25 16.94 -16.10
N TRP A 144 13.92 15.81 -15.85
CA TRP A 144 13.68 14.58 -16.60
C TRP A 144 12.24 14.07 -16.41
N ALA A 145 11.73 14.08 -15.18
CA ALA A 145 10.37 13.67 -14.86
C ALA A 145 9.34 14.54 -15.61
N ALA A 146 9.52 15.86 -15.61
CA ALA A 146 8.64 16.78 -16.31
C ALA A 146 8.66 16.52 -17.84
N GLN A 147 9.82 16.29 -18.44
CA GLN A 147 9.95 15.94 -19.86
C GLN A 147 9.25 14.61 -20.18
N THR A 148 9.40 13.61 -19.30
CA THR A 148 8.74 12.30 -19.44
C THR A 148 7.22 12.46 -19.38
N VAL A 149 6.71 13.17 -18.37
CA VAL A 149 5.27 13.40 -18.18
C VAL A 149 4.68 14.22 -19.35
N GLU A 150 5.39 15.25 -19.81
CA GLU A 150 4.98 16.05 -20.97
C GLU A 150 4.89 15.21 -22.26
N ARG A 151 5.86 14.32 -22.49
CA ARG A 151 5.85 13.41 -23.65
C ARG A 151 4.60 12.54 -23.69
N TYR A 152 4.15 12.06 -22.54
CA TYR A 152 2.99 11.16 -22.44
C TYR A 152 1.72 11.89 -21.97
N ARG A 153 1.69 13.20 -22.03
CA ARG A 153 0.54 14.03 -21.66
C ARG A 153 -0.71 13.61 -22.43
N GLY A 154 -1.83 13.48 -21.71
CA GLY A 154 -3.10 12.98 -22.27
C GLY A 154 -3.14 11.47 -22.51
N ARG A 155 -2.03 10.76 -22.31
CA ARG A 155 -1.90 9.30 -22.44
C ARG A 155 -1.68 8.60 -21.12
N VAL A 156 -0.85 9.14 -20.25
CA VAL A 156 -0.62 8.65 -18.89
C VAL A 156 -1.02 9.74 -17.91
N THR A 157 -1.99 9.44 -17.05
CA THR A 157 -2.60 10.44 -16.15
C THR A 157 -2.10 10.29 -14.71
N TYR A 158 -1.59 9.13 -14.34
CA TYR A 158 -1.14 8.81 -12.98
C TYR A 158 0.35 8.51 -12.98
N TRP A 159 1.11 9.22 -12.13
CA TRP A 159 2.55 9.10 -12.07
C TRP A 159 3.02 8.89 -10.63
N GLN A 160 3.64 7.75 -10.38
CA GLN A 160 4.28 7.43 -9.10
C GLN A 160 5.72 7.96 -9.12
N ILE A 161 6.10 8.69 -8.07
CA ILE A 161 7.44 9.27 -7.96
C ILE A 161 8.28 8.34 -7.07
N TRP A 162 9.24 7.64 -7.67
CA TRP A 162 10.12 6.67 -7.06
C TRP A 162 9.43 5.35 -6.67
N ASN A 163 10.23 4.39 -6.18
CA ASN A 163 9.81 3.08 -5.66
C ASN A 163 10.52 2.77 -4.34
N GLU A 164 9.78 2.43 -3.29
CA GLU A 164 10.26 1.97 -1.97
C GLU A 164 11.43 2.80 -1.38
N PRO A 165 11.32 4.12 -1.21
CA PRO A 165 12.40 4.92 -0.65
C PRO A 165 12.64 4.67 0.85
N ASP A 166 11.77 3.91 1.50
CA ASP A 166 11.90 3.42 2.87
C ASP A 166 12.70 2.12 2.99
N ASN A 167 13.04 1.49 1.85
CA ASN A 167 13.79 0.27 1.77
C ASN A 167 15.27 0.59 1.45
N PRO A 168 16.24 0.15 2.28
CA PRO A 168 17.66 0.45 2.06
C PRO A 168 18.25 -0.17 0.78
N GLN A 169 17.52 -1.04 0.09
CA GLN A 169 17.91 -1.55 -1.22
C GLN A 169 17.58 -0.57 -2.36
N PHE A 170 16.57 0.29 -2.16
CA PHE A 170 16.04 1.15 -3.22
C PHE A 170 16.26 2.65 -2.95
N TRP A 171 16.96 3.00 -1.86
CA TRP A 171 17.41 4.36 -1.58
C TRP A 171 18.77 4.32 -0.87
N LEU A 172 19.82 4.60 -1.62
CA LEU A 172 21.18 4.57 -1.10
C LEU A 172 21.70 5.99 -0.76
N PRO A 173 22.56 6.12 0.27
CA PRO A 173 23.14 5.03 1.08
C PRO A 173 22.20 4.48 2.17
N ALA A 174 21.12 5.18 2.50
CA ALA A 174 20.12 4.77 3.48
C ALA A 174 18.82 5.55 3.25
N PRO A 175 17.64 4.98 3.59
CA PRO A 175 16.36 5.67 3.52
C PRO A 175 16.41 7.06 4.18
N ASP A 176 16.00 8.09 3.43
CA ASP A 176 15.95 9.48 3.90
C ASP A 176 14.60 10.11 3.55
N PRO A 177 13.66 10.19 4.51
CA PRO A 177 12.33 10.74 4.27
C PRO A 177 12.33 12.24 3.93
N LEU A 178 13.34 13.01 4.39
CA LEU A 178 13.45 14.43 4.09
C LEU A 178 13.94 14.65 2.66
N ALA A 179 14.96 13.89 2.25
CA ALA A 179 15.46 13.93 0.88
C ALA A 179 14.39 13.45 -0.12
N TYR A 180 13.63 12.40 0.22
CA TYR A 180 12.52 11.94 -0.60
C TYR A 180 11.42 13.00 -0.73
N ALA A 181 11.01 13.66 0.36
CA ALA A 181 10.02 14.73 0.32
C ALA A 181 10.51 15.92 -0.53
N ALA A 182 11.79 16.29 -0.45
CA ALA A 182 12.38 17.32 -1.29
C ALA A 182 12.40 16.97 -2.78
N LEU A 183 12.72 15.70 -3.10
CA LEU A 183 12.65 15.15 -4.47
C LEU A 183 11.24 15.27 -5.04
N VAL A 184 10.24 14.84 -4.27
CA VAL A 184 8.83 14.90 -4.69
C VAL A 184 8.38 16.33 -4.88
N HIS A 185 8.72 17.23 -3.97
CA HIS A 185 8.37 18.64 -4.07
C HIS A 185 8.89 19.28 -5.37
N GLN A 186 10.18 19.12 -5.67
CA GLN A 186 10.76 19.68 -6.90
C GLN A 186 10.13 19.07 -8.16
N THR A 187 9.88 17.75 -8.12
CA THR A 187 9.24 17.03 -9.22
C THR A 187 7.80 17.49 -9.45
N ALA A 188 7.01 17.63 -8.39
CA ALA A 188 5.64 18.11 -8.46
C ALA A 188 5.57 19.52 -9.04
N MET A 189 6.47 20.42 -8.62
CA MET A 189 6.56 21.78 -9.13
C MET A 189 6.95 21.82 -10.62
N ALA A 190 7.83 20.93 -11.06
CA ALA A 190 8.22 20.85 -12.47
C ALA A 190 7.08 20.28 -13.35
N ILE A 191 6.44 19.20 -12.90
CA ILE A 191 5.31 18.58 -13.61
C ILE A 191 4.11 19.52 -13.69
N ALA A 192 3.79 20.27 -12.63
CA ALA A 192 2.68 21.21 -12.62
C ALA A 192 2.77 22.29 -13.70
N ARG A 193 3.97 22.59 -14.21
CA ARG A 193 4.18 23.57 -15.30
C ARG A 193 3.85 23.00 -16.67
N VAL A 194 4.04 21.71 -16.89
CA VAL A 194 3.91 21.07 -18.21
C VAL A 194 2.63 20.25 -18.35
N ALA A 195 2.18 19.60 -17.28
CA ALA A 195 1.01 18.73 -17.27
C ALA A 195 0.23 18.88 -15.94
N PRO A 196 -0.37 20.07 -15.70
CA PRO A 196 -1.08 20.32 -14.46
C PRO A 196 -2.30 19.40 -14.23
N GLU A 197 -2.73 18.61 -15.17
CA GLU A 197 -3.86 17.69 -15.08
C GLU A 197 -3.52 16.28 -14.55
N VAL A 198 -2.25 15.89 -14.44
CA VAL A 198 -1.88 14.55 -14.00
C VAL A 198 -1.97 14.39 -12.47
N HIS A 199 -2.17 13.19 -11.99
CA HIS A 199 -2.18 12.86 -10.58
C HIS A 199 -0.84 12.31 -10.14
N LEU A 200 -0.35 12.81 -9.01
CA LEU A 200 0.91 12.35 -8.42
C LEU A 200 0.66 11.35 -7.30
N VAL A 201 1.32 10.22 -7.43
CA VAL A 201 1.27 9.09 -6.49
C VAL A 201 2.59 9.05 -5.74
N ALA A 202 2.55 8.98 -4.41
CA ALA A 202 3.76 8.74 -3.62
C ALA A 202 4.38 7.39 -3.98
N ALA A 203 5.67 7.21 -3.70
CA ALA A 203 6.29 5.89 -3.82
C ALA A 203 5.59 4.88 -2.90
N GLY A 204 5.50 3.63 -3.35
CA GLY A 204 5.01 2.55 -2.51
C GLY A 204 5.95 2.34 -1.32
N VAL A 205 5.41 2.40 -0.11
CA VAL A 205 6.16 2.18 1.13
C VAL A 205 5.57 1.02 1.92
N ASN A 206 6.36 0.47 2.84
CA ASN A 206 5.88 -0.54 3.77
C ASN A 206 4.86 0.08 4.75
N PRO A 207 3.57 -0.29 4.71
CA PRO A 207 2.56 0.28 5.59
C PRO A 207 2.73 -0.14 7.04
N PHE A 208 3.37 -1.28 7.31
CA PHE A 208 3.58 -1.80 8.66
C PHE A 208 4.72 -1.10 9.42
N ALA A 209 5.49 -0.24 8.72
CA ALA A 209 6.53 0.63 9.29
C ALA A 209 6.29 2.10 8.86
N PRO A 210 5.23 2.77 9.37
CA PRO A 210 4.77 4.06 8.86
C PRO A 210 5.67 5.25 9.23
N GLN A 211 6.78 5.03 9.93
CA GLN A 211 7.68 6.08 10.41
C GLN A 211 8.28 6.89 9.27
N PHE A 212 8.69 6.22 8.18
CA PHE A 212 9.22 6.90 6.99
C PHE A 212 8.18 7.85 6.40
N LEU A 213 6.97 7.35 6.14
CA LEU A 213 5.88 8.16 5.57
C LEU A 213 5.50 9.31 6.51
N SER A 214 5.49 9.07 7.83
CA SER A 214 5.20 10.10 8.83
C SER A 214 6.23 11.23 8.80
N ALA A 215 7.51 10.90 8.70
CA ALA A 215 8.59 11.88 8.62
C ALA A 215 8.59 12.64 7.28
N ALA A 216 8.36 11.95 6.15
CA ALA A 216 8.22 12.58 4.85
C ALA A 216 7.00 13.53 4.79
N ALA A 217 5.87 13.13 5.40
CA ALA A 217 4.68 13.98 5.50
C ALA A 217 4.96 15.25 6.33
N ALA A 218 5.72 15.11 7.45
CA ALA A 218 6.15 16.24 8.25
C ALA A 218 7.09 17.20 7.48
N ALA A 219 7.84 16.68 6.50
CA ALA A 219 8.70 17.44 5.61
C ALA A 219 7.95 18.06 4.40
N GLY A 220 6.62 17.90 4.31
CA GLY A 220 5.80 18.55 3.29
C GLY A 220 5.31 17.65 2.16
N LEU A 221 5.71 16.37 2.10
CA LEU A 221 5.29 15.41 1.06
C LEU A 221 3.77 15.46 0.79
N TRP A 222 2.99 15.63 1.85
CA TRP A 222 1.53 15.58 1.77
C TRP A 222 0.90 16.64 0.86
N ASN A 223 1.57 17.77 0.68
CA ASN A 223 1.09 18.86 -0.16
C ASN A 223 1.31 18.61 -1.65
N ASP A 224 2.22 17.70 -1.99
CA ASP A 224 2.72 17.49 -3.34
C ASP A 224 2.21 16.20 -4.01
N ILE A 225 1.41 15.41 -3.31
CA ILE A 225 0.85 14.15 -3.81
C ILE A 225 -0.68 14.14 -3.72
N ASP A 226 -1.32 13.38 -4.60
CA ASP A 226 -2.77 13.14 -4.59
C ASP A 226 -3.11 11.80 -3.92
N ILE A 227 -2.24 10.79 -4.06
CA ILE A 227 -2.48 9.40 -3.70
C ILE A 227 -1.30 8.85 -2.91
N ILE A 228 -1.59 8.09 -1.85
CA ILE A 228 -0.60 7.31 -1.11
C ILE A 228 -0.49 5.93 -1.76
N ALA A 229 0.73 5.48 -2.04
CA ALA A 229 0.97 4.10 -2.44
C ALA A 229 1.61 3.30 -1.29
N ILE A 230 1.22 2.04 -1.18
CA ILE A 230 1.77 1.10 -0.21
C ILE A 230 2.07 -0.25 -0.86
N HIS A 231 3.06 -0.96 -0.27
CA HIS A 231 3.47 -2.31 -0.64
C HIS A 231 3.33 -3.25 0.56
N PRO A 232 2.13 -3.78 0.83
CA PRO A 232 1.88 -4.62 1.99
C PRO A 232 2.31 -6.08 1.74
N TYR A 233 3.60 -6.31 1.53
CA TYR A 233 4.12 -7.66 1.39
C TYR A 233 4.09 -8.41 2.73
N VAL A 234 3.46 -9.56 2.72
CA VAL A 234 3.28 -10.45 3.88
C VAL A 234 3.70 -11.90 3.59
N ASN A 235 4.40 -12.10 2.46
CA ASN A 235 4.91 -13.41 2.05
C ASN A 235 5.87 -14.01 3.12
N PRO A 236 5.75 -15.28 3.50
CA PRO A 236 4.86 -16.32 2.96
C PRO A 236 3.53 -16.47 3.71
N THR A 237 3.15 -15.53 4.58
CA THR A 237 1.99 -15.65 5.46
C THR A 237 0.69 -15.60 4.68
N ASP A 238 -0.31 -16.36 5.13
CA ASP A 238 -1.66 -16.34 4.57
C ASP A 238 -2.29 -14.95 4.75
N PRO A 239 -2.83 -14.33 3.68
CA PRO A 239 -3.35 -12.96 3.73
C PRO A 239 -4.47 -12.74 4.74
N ARG A 240 -5.18 -13.80 5.16
CA ARG A 240 -6.24 -13.72 6.17
C ARG A 240 -5.70 -13.40 7.56
N TYR A 241 -4.44 -13.76 7.83
CA TYR A 241 -3.84 -13.71 9.17
C TYR A 241 -2.61 -12.81 9.27
N ALA A 242 -2.23 -12.22 8.15
CA ALA A 242 -1.00 -11.43 8.02
C ALA A 242 -1.20 -9.94 8.34
N GLY A 243 -2.35 -9.53 8.90
CA GLY A 243 -2.65 -8.12 9.14
C GLY A 243 -2.84 -7.29 7.86
N LEU A 244 -3.11 -7.94 6.72
CA LEU A 244 -3.29 -7.24 5.44
C LEU A 244 -4.46 -6.23 5.49
N SER A 245 -5.53 -6.55 6.22
CA SER A 245 -6.64 -5.64 6.49
C SER A 245 -6.22 -4.39 7.28
N ASP A 246 -5.15 -4.48 8.07
CA ASP A 246 -4.72 -3.43 8.98
C ASP A 246 -3.74 -2.46 8.32
N ALA A 247 -3.21 -2.80 7.13
CA ALA A 247 -2.26 -1.97 6.40
C ALA A 247 -2.70 -0.50 6.29
N VAL A 248 -4.00 -0.25 6.07
CA VAL A 248 -4.59 1.10 6.03
C VAL A 248 -4.62 1.75 7.41
N GLN A 249 -4.81 0.97 8.47
CA GLN A 249 -4.96 1.48 9.84
C GLN A 249 -3.63 2.02 10.38
N TYR A 250 -2.49 1.41 10.01
CA TYR A 250 -1.17 1.93 10.36
C TYR A 250 -0.90 3.32 9.78
N LEU A 251 -1.60 3.71 8.71
CA LEU A 251 -1.49 5.02 8.09
C LEU A 251 -2.47 6.05 8.71
N ALA A 252 -3.42 5.62 9.52
CA ALA A 252 -4.45 6.48 10.09
C ALA A 252 -3.89 7.69 10.85
N PRO A 253 -2.83 7.59 11.67
CA PRO A 253 -2.26 8.76 12.36
C PRO A 253 -1.74 9.83 11.40
N VAL A 254 -1.08 9.43 10.32
CA VAL A 254 -0.55 10.34 9.29
C VAL A 254 -1.71 11.03 8.56
N MET A 255 -2.70 10.25 8.11
CA MET A 255 -3.89 10.77 7.43
C MET A 255 -4.72 11.68 8.34
N HIS A 256 -4.80 11.38 9.62
CA HIS A 256 -5.47 12.22 10.58
C HIS A 256 -4.77 13.58 10.72
N ARG A 257 -3.44 13.57 10.79
CA ARG A 257 -2.65 14.79 10.99
C ARG A 257 -2.61 15.69 9.75
N TYR A 258 -2.52 15.12 8.55
CA TYR A 258 -2.27 15.87 7.31
C TYR A 258 -3.47 15.84 6.33
N GLY A 259 -4.56 15.18 6.67
CA GLY A 259 -5.75 15.02 5.86
C GLY A 259 -5.82 13.67 5.13
N PRO A 260 -7.03 13.14 4.88
CA PRO A 260 -7.21 11.87 4.20
C PRO A 260 -6.81 11.95 2.74
N LYS A 261 -6.16 10.89 2.24
CA LYS A 261 -5.87 10.69 0.82
C LYS A 261 -6.28 9.29 0.40
N PRO A 262 -6.61 9.08 -0.90
CA PRO A 262 -6.79 7.74 -1.46
C PRO A 262 -5.52 6.89 -1.25
N ILE A 263 -5.72 5.60 -0.93
CA ILE A 263 -4.63 4.64 -0.77
C ILE A 263 -4.72 3.63 -1.91
N TRP A 264 -3.61 3.44 -2.61
CA TRP A 264 -3.41 2.40 -3.62
C TRP A 264 -2.39 1.39 -3.11
N VAL A 265 -2.64 0.12 -3.36
CA VAL A 265 -1.64 -0.94 -3.24
C VAL A 265 -0.99 -1.09 -4.61
N THR A 266 0.18 -0.49 -4.80
CA THR A 266 0.86 -0.49 -6.09
C THR A 266 1.74 -1.71 -6.30
N GLU A 267 2.01 -2.46 -5.23
CA GLU A 267 2.56 -3.81 -5.29
C GLU A 267 2.05 -4.66 -4.13
N PHE A 268 1.71 -5.90 -4.41
CA PHE A 268 1.54 -6.98 -3.45
C PHE A 268 1.63 -8.32 -4.19
N GLY A 269 2.03 -9.36 -3.48
CA GLY A 269 2.16 -10.67 -4.11
C GLY A 269 2.82 -11.70 -3.20
N TRP A 270 2.88 -12.92 -3.70
CA TRP A 270 3.58 -14.04 -3.09
C TRP A 270 4.46 -14.71 -4.13
N GLY A 271 5.75 -14.90 -3.82
CA GLY A 271 6.65 -15.69 -4.64
C GLY A 271 6.29 -17.17 -4.53
N SER A 272 6.20 -17.88 -5.65
CA SER A 272 5.91 -19.31 -5.67
C SER A 272 7.15 -20.14 -5.96
N THR A 273 7.20 -21.36 -5.42
CA THR A 273 8.17 -22.36 -5.84
C THR A 273 7.48 -23.34 -6.77
N SER A 274 8.20 -23.84 -7.78
CA SER A 274 7.63 -24.73 -8.79
C SER A 274 7.92 -26.23 -8.53
N SER A 275 8.42 -26.56 -7.33
CA SER A 275 8.91 -27.91 -7.03
C SER A 275 7.86 -28.74 -6.28
N ASP A 276 7.44 -29.85 -6.88
CA ASP A 276 6.64 -30.89 -6.23
C ASP A 276 7.36 -31.57 -5.03
N ARG A 277 8.63 -31.22 -4.82
CA ARG A 277 9.50 -31.76 -3.76
C ARG A 277 9.60 -30.84 -2.55
N ASP A 278 8.89 -29.71 -2.56
CA ASP A 278 8.99 -28.74 -1.47
C ASP A 278 8.34 -29.27 -0.18
N PRO A 279 8.92 -28.92 0.99
CA PRO A 279 8.36 -29.35 2.28
C PRO A 279 6.93 -28.88 2.47
N PRO A 280 6.11 -29.57 3.28
CA PRO A 280 4.79 -29.09 3.67
C PRO A 280 4.86 -27.65 4.21
N GLY A 281 4.08 -26.76 3.64
CA GLY A 281 4.07 -25.35 4.02
C GLY A 281 4.76 -24.42 3.01
N SER A 282 5.47 -24.95 2.01
CA SER A 282 6.06 -24.14 0.94
C SER A 282 5.02 -23.35 0.16
N MET A 283 5.44 -22.22 -0.43
CA MET A 283 4.57 -21.39 -1.28
C MET A 283 4.52 -22.01 -2.68
N THR A 284 3.54 -22.87 -2.93
CA THR A 284 3.30 -23.43 -4.26
C THR A 284 2.54 -22.43 -5.15
N GLU A 285 2.49 -22.68 -6.46
CA GLU A 285 1.72 -21.86 -7.40
C GLU A 285 0.22 -21.89 -7.10
N GLU A 286 -0.33 -23.03 -6.64
CA GLU A 286 -1.73 -23.15 -6.21
C GLU A 286 -2.00 -22.31 -4.97
N ARG A 287 -1.04 -22.26 -4.03
CA ARG A 287 -1.15 -21.40 -2.84
C ARG A 287 -1.02 -19.93 -3.22
N GLN A 288 -0.13 -19.58 -4.13
CA GLN A 288 -0.04 -18.24 -4.70
C GLN A 288 -1.39 -17.80 -5.29
N ALA A 289 -2.02 -18.65 -6.09
CA ALA A 289 -3.34 -18.41 -6.67
C ALA A 289 -4.44 -18.26 -5.61
N ALA A 290 -4.45 -19.12 -4.61
CA ALA A 290 -5.41 -19.05 -3.52
C ALA A 290 -5.24 -17.74 -2.72
N TYR A 291 -4.02 -17.31 -2.48
CA TYR A 291 -3.72 -16.09 -1.74
C TYR A 291 -4.10 -14.83 -2.53
N LEU A 292 -3.87 -14.79 -3.83
CA LEU A 292 -4.37 -13.73 -4.69
C LEU A 292 -5.90 -13.59 -4.58
N LYS A 293 -6.63 -14.71 -4.67
CA LYS A 293 -8.09 -14.75 -4.57
C LYS A 293 -8.61 -14.19 -3.24
N ILE A 294 -7.88 -14.43 -2.15
CA ILE A 294 -8.25 -14.01 -0.79
C ILE A 294 -7.84 -12.56 -0.52
N ALA A 295 -6.63 -12.16 -0.93
CA ALA A 295 -6.05 -10.87 -0.59
C ALA A 295 -6.80 -9.69 -1.23
N VAL A 296 -7.18 -9.80 -2.50
CA VAL A 296 -7.83 -8.70 -3.22
C VAL A 296 -9.13 -8.24 -2.55
N PRO A 297 -10.07 -9.12 -2.19
CA PRO A 297 -11.25 -8.72 -1.42
C PRO A 297 -10.92 -8.09 -0.06
N ILE A 298 -9.92 -8.59 0.67
CA ILE A 298 -9.50 -8.02 1.95
C ILE A 298 -9.05 -6.57 1.77
N LEU A 299 -8.18 -6.32 0.79
CA LEU A 299 -7.67 -4.98 0.48
C LEU A 299 -8.81 -4.01 0.07
N TRP A 300 -9.74 -4.45 -0.78
CA TRP A 300 -10.89 -3.62 -1.15
C TRP A 300 -11.81 -3.30 0.04
N GLN A 301 -12.04 -4.27 0.94
CA GLN A 301 -12.84 -4.07 2.16
C GLN A 301 -12.17 -3.07 3.10
N SER A 302 -10.84 -3.00 3.12
CA SER A 302 -10.08 -2.02 3.89
C SER A 302 -10.15 -0.59 3.32
N GLY A 303 -10.89 -0.39 2.20
CA GLY A 303 -11.08 0.93 1.59
C GLY A 303 -10.05 1.28 0.51
N ILE A 304 -9.19 0.34 0.13
CA ILE A 304 -8.24 0.50 -0.98
C ILE A 304 -9.00 0.44 -2.29
N SER A 305 -8.76 1.41 -3.18
CA SER A 305 -9.48 1.51 -4.45
C SER A 305 -8.77 0.83 -5.62
N HIS A 306 -7.44 0.73 -5.58
CA HIS A 306 -6.63 0.10 -6.62
C HIS A 306 -5.61 -0.82 -5.98
N VAL A 307 -5.50 -2.03 -6.54
CA VAL A 307 -4.52 -3.02 -6.13
C VAL A 307 -3.79 -3.54 -7.36
N PHE A 308 -2.46 -3.62 -7.32
CA PHE A 308 -1.64 -4.07 -8.43
C PHE A 308 -0.87 -5.32 -8.01
N TRP A 309 -1.17 -6.43 -8.67
CA TRP A 309 -0.45 -7.68 -8.46
C TRP A 309 1.01 -7.56 -8.93
N TYR A 310 1.94 -7.95 -8.12
CA TYR A 310 3.33 -8.11 -8.51
C TYR A 310 3.60 -9.59 -8.77
N SER A 311 3.80 -10.02 -10.05
CA SER A 311 3.91 -9.23 -11.26
C SER A 311 3.24 -9.96 -12.44
N TRP A 312 3.33 -9.42 -13.67
CA TRP A 312 2.85 -10.08 -14.89
C TRP A 312 3.66 -11.34 -15.20
N LYS A 313 4.97 -11.21 -15.12
CA LYS A 313 5.94 -12.24 -15.50
C LYS A 313 6.92 -12.52 -14.38
N ASP A 314 7.30 -13.78 -14.16
CA ASP A 314 8.42 -14.12 -13.29
C ASP A 314 9.71 -13.48 -13.80
N GLU A 315 10.57 -13.14 -12.89
CA GLU A 315 12.00 -12.96 -13.15
C GLU A 315 12.72 -14.29 -12.89
N GLN A 316 13.93 -14.42 -13.42
CA GLN A 316 14.68 -15.68 -13.33
C GLN A 316 14.85 -16.19 -11.88
N SER A 317 14.99 -15.28 -10.92
CA SER A 317 15.17 -15.59 -9.50
C SER A 317 14.04 -15.09 -8.62
N ASN A 318 12.97 -14.48 -9.18
CA ASN A 318 11.89 -13.85 -8.44
C ASN A 318 10.51 -14.31 -8.99
N PRO A 319 9.96 -15.43 -8.47
CA PRO A 319 8.82 -16.12 -9.05
C PRO A 319 7.46 -15.57 -8.59
N TYR A 320 7.24 -14.26 -8.68
CA TYR A 320 5.99 -13.60 -8.31
C TYR A 320 4.96 -13.48 -9.44
N GLY A 321 5.37 -13.77 -10.68
CA GLY A 321 4.59 -13.56 -11.89
C GLY A 321 3.32 -14.40 -12.01
N LEU A 322 2.43 -13.95 -12.90
CA LEU A 322 1.31 -14.73 -13.42
C LEU A 322 1.77 -15.74 -14.48
N PHE A 323 2.89 -15.45 -15.13
CA PHE A 323 3.55 -16.31 -16.13
C PHE A 323 4.94 -16.72 -15.65
N ARG A 324 5.32 -17.98 -15.87
CA ARG A 324 6.64 -18.51 -15.50
C ARG A 324 7.72 -17.90 -16.38
N TRP A 325 8.95 -17.85 -15.88
CA TRP A 325 10.11 -17.35 -16.64
C TRP A 325 10.28 -18.04 -18.00
N ALA A 326 10.07 -19.38 -18.05
CA ALA A 326 10.23 -20.21 -19.26
C ALA A 326 11.56 -19.94 -19.97
N SER A 327 11.55 -19.49 -21.24
CA SER A 327 12.78 -19.21 -22.00
C SER A 327 13.28 -17.76 -21.89
N GLY A 328 12.56 -16.88 -21.18
CA GLY A 328 12.96 -15.49 -21.00
C GLY A 328 11.82 -14.53 -20.70
N PRO A 329 12.10 -13.23 -20.60
CA PRO A 329 11.11 -12.24 -20.21
C PRO A 329 9.96 -12.07 -21.22
N ASP A 330 10.20 -12.35 -22.49
CA ASP A 330 9.19 -12.20 -23.55
C ASP A 330 8.41 -13.50 -23.85
N ASP A 331 8.70 -14.60 -23.14
CA ASP A 331 8.01 -15.89 -23.31
C ASP A 331 6.80 -16.01 -22.37
N MET A 332 5.60 -15.76 -22.86
CA MET A 332 4.34 -15.89 -22.12
C MET A 332 3.64 -17.25 -22.34
N SER A 333 4.36 -18.28 -22.80
CA SER A 333 3.77 -19.59 -23.13
C SER A 333 3.29 -20.37 -21.90
N GLN A 334 3.81 -20.07 -20.71
CA GLN A 334 3.53 -20.84 -19.49
C GLN A 334 2.87 -19.97 -18.42
N SER A 335 1.53 -19.98 -18.37
CA SER A 335 0.78 -19.35 -17.28
C SER A 335 0.77 -20.19 -16.01
N LYS A 336 0.70 -19.50 -14.85
CA LYS A 336 0.47 -20.14 -13.54
C LYS A 336 -1.02 -20.19 -13.20
N PRO A 337 -1.46 -21.00 -12.21
CA PRO A 337 -2.82 -20.98 -11.70
C PRO A 337 -3.29 -19.57 -11.26
N ALA A 338 -2.39 -18.72 -10.74
CA ALA A 338 -2.68 -17.35 -10.37
C ALA A 338 -3.17 -16.49 -11.56
N ALA A 339 -2.75 -16.77 -12.78
CA ALA A 339 -3.23 -16.07 -13.97
C ALA A 339 -4.73 -16.28 -14.22
N THR A 340 -5.23 -17.50 -14.01
CA THR A 340 -6.66 -17.80 -14.09
C THR A 340 -7.44 -17.05 -13.01
N VAL A 341 -6.96 -17.08 -11.77
CA VAL A 341 -7.58 -16.35 -10.66
C VAL A 341 -7.61 -14.85 -10.92
N TYR A 342 -6.51 -14.27 -11.43
CA TYR A 342 -6.43 -12.87 -11.79
C TYR A 342 -7.51 -12.49 -12.82
N ARG A 343 -7.63 -13.25 -13.91
CA ARG A 343 -8.65 -13.06 -14.93
C ARG A 343 -10.07 -13.18 -14.37
N ASP A 344 -10.33 -14.15 -13.50
CA ASP A 344 -11.64 -14.38 -12.90
C ASP A 344 -12.03 -13.23 -11.94
N LEU A 345 -11.09 -12.68 -11.18
CA LEU A 345 -11.30 -11.48 -10.36
C LEU A 345 -11.70 -10.27 -11.20
N LEU A 346 -11.08 -10.09 -12.37
CA LEU A 346 -11.44 -9.04 -13.32
C LEU A 346 -12.80 -9.25 -13.97
N ALA A 347 -13.17 -10.50 -14.24
CA ALA A 347 -14.48 -10.85 -14.83
C ALA A 347 -15.63 -10.56 -13.88
N THR A 348 -15.41 -10.67 -12.60
CA THR A 348 -16.45 -10.47 -11.58
C THR A 348 -16.66 -8.99 -11.22
N GLN A 349 -15.84 -8.06 -11.68
CA GLN A 349 -15.82 -6.59 -11.47
C GLN A 349 -16.68 -6.09 -10.29
N SER A 350 -16.57 -6.67 -9.24
CA SER A 350 -17.04 -6.59 -7.86
C SER A 350 -17.23 -8.03 -7.43
N PRO A 351 -16.37 -8.61 -6.60
CA PRO A 351 -16.93 -9.62 -5.73
C PRO A 351 -17.99 -8.85 -4.93
N GLN A 352 -19.25 -8.93 -5.31
CA GLN A 352 -20.30 -8.86 -4.33
C GLN A 352 -19.96 -10.04 -3.43
N LEU A 353 -19.25 -9.75 -2.36
CA LEU A 353 -19.34 -10.61 -1.20
C LEU A 353 -20.83 -10.71 -0.98
N SER A 354 -21.37 -11.89 -1.14
CA SER A 354 -22.74 -12.17 -0.72
C SER A 354 -22.89 -11.51 0.64
N PRO A 355 -23.95 -10.71 0.90
CA PRO A 355 -24.10 -10.09 2.20
C PRO A 355 -23.92 -11.21 3.22
N ARG A 356 -22.81 -11.16 3.97
CA ARG A 356 -22.55 -12.14 5.02
C ARG A 356 -23.68 -12.02 6.00
N ALA A 357 -24.22 -13.13 6.43
CA ALA A 357 -25.20 -13.11 7.49
C ALA A 357 -24.49 -12.53 8.72
N GLN A 358 -24.97 -11.36 9.18
CA GLN A 358 -24.43 -10.69 10.38
C GLN A 358 -25.28 -11.09 11.57
N THR A 359 -24.64 -11.60 12.58
CA THR A 359 -25.28 -11.90 13.88
C THR A 359 -24.71 -10.93 14.92
N LEU A 360 -25.59 -10.22 15.59
CA LEU A 360 -25.21 -9.37 16.73
C LEU A 360 -24.82 -10.27 17.91
N VAL A 361 -23.57 -10.21 18.34
CA VAL A 361 -23.00 -10.97 19.46
C VAL A 361 -23.24 -10.21 20.78
N LEU A 362 -23.08 -8.88 20.73
CA LEU A 362 -23.25 -8.01 21.88
C LEU A 362 -23.67 -6.62 21.41
N ASP A 363 -24.79 -6.11 21.96
CA ASP A 363 -25.36 -4.82 21.61
C ASP A 363 -24.99 -3.68 22.58
N PHE A 364 -24.36 -4.02 23.71
CA PHE A 364 -24.03 -3.09 24.78
C PHE A 364 -25.22 -2.33 25.41
N GLU A 365 -26.46 -2.69 25.08
CA GLU A 365 -27.69 -2.03 25.59
C GLU A 365 -28.05 -2.45 27.03
N GLY A 366 -27.50 -3.58 27.49
CA GLY A 366 -27.79 -4.10 28.82
C GLY A 366 -27.05 -3.33 29.93
N THR A 367 -27.82 -2.71 30.83
CA THR A 367 -27.24 -2.10 32.04
C THR A 367 -26.79 -3.11 33.09
N ASN A 368 -27.08 -4.40 32.90
CA ASN A 368 -26.83 -5.47 33.87
C ASN A 368 -25.53 -6.25 33.58
N ASP A 369 -24.77 -5.89 32.55
CA ASP A 369 -23.49 -6.51 32.30
C ASP A 369 -22.44 -6.00 33.28
N ILE A 370 -21.99 -6.88 34.12
CA ILE A 370 -20.90 -6.60 35.05
C ILE A 370 -19.58 -6.81 34.32
N TRP A 371 -18.86 -5.73 34.12
CA TRP A 371 -17.49 -5.75 33.62
C TRP A 371 -16.52 -5.81 34.78
N VAL A 372 -15.70 -6.84 34.81
CA VAL A 372 -14.65 -7.01 35.81
C VAL A 372 -13.36 -6.58 35.16
N ARG A 373 -12.66 -5.67 35.83
CA ARG A 373 -11.31 -5.29 35.42
C ARG A 373 -10.39 -6.50 35.53
N GLY A 374 -9.63 -6.76 34.46
CA GLY A 374 -8.63 -7.83 34.39
C GLY A 374 -7.26 -7.35 34.83
N ASP A 375 -6.24 -7.75 34.03
CA ASP A 375 -4.89 -7.28 34.25
C ASP A 375 -4.85 -5.81 33.82
N GLU A 376 -4.54 -4.93 34.78
CA GLU A 376 -4.81 -3.64 34.68
C GLU A 376 -4.14 -2.56 34.87
N HIS A 377 -4.22 -1.54 34.29
CA HIS A 377 -3.50 -0.36 34.55
C HIS A 377 -4.40 0.86 34.67
N THR A 378 -4.26 1.89 33.93
CA THR A 378 -4.95 3.15 34.09
C THR A 378 -6.11 3.29 33.10
N GLY A 379 -7.29 2.93 33.52
CA GLY A 379 -8.47 3.11 32.71
C GLY A 379 -9.76 2.64 33.38
N VAL A 380 -10.87 3.12 32.87
CA VAL A 380 -12.22 2.80 33.33
C VAL A 380 -13.15 2.54 32.13
N LEU A 381 -14.06 1.59 32.31
CA LEU A 381 -15.11 1.27 31.37
C LEU A 381 -16.45 1.55 32.02
N TYR A 382 -17.34 2.24 31.29
CA TYR A 382 -18.70 2.54 31.77
C TYR A 382 -19.70 2.66 30.62
N PRO A 383 -20.96 2.22 30.82
CA PRO A 383 -22.02 2.42 29.84
C PRO A 383 -22.37 3.91 29.71
N THR A 384 -22.76 4.33 28.53
CA THR A 384 -23.09 5.74 28.26
C THR A 384 -24.12 5.87 27.14
N GLN A 385 -25.00 6.85 27.29
CA GLN A 385 -25.96 7.26 26.25
C GLN A 385 -25.46 8.45 25.43
N ARG A 386 -24.29 8.97 25.73
CA ARG A 386 -23.76 10.15 25.03
C ARG A 386 -23.47 9.88 23.56
N ARG A 387 -23.12 8.64 23.24
CA ARG A 387 -22.81 8.19 21.87
C ARG A 387 -23.18 6.72 21.77
N ALA A 388 -24.03 6.37 20.80
CA ALA A 388 -24.31 5.00 20.42
C ALA A 388 -24.23 4.89 18.89
N ALA A 389 -23.68 3.81 18.38
CA ALA A 389 -23.68 3.50 16.95
C ALA A 389 -24.97 2.80 16.56
N GLN A 390 -25.52 2.02 17.51
CA GLN A 390 -26.78 1.30 17.39
C GLN A 390 -27.51 1.41 18.71
N GLY A 391 -28.85 1.44 18.69
CA GLY A 391 -29.65 1.53 19.91
C GLY A 391 -29.47 2.85 20.65
N THR A 392 -29.37 2.80 21.98
CA THR A 392 -29.32 3.96 22.87
C THR A 392 -28.07 4.03 23.74
N THR A 393 -27.36 2.93 23.90
CA THR A 393 -26.25 2.80 24.84
C THR A 393 -25.01 2.25 24.11
N ALA A 394 -23.85 2.82 24.40
CA ALA A 394 -22.55 2.30 24.06
C ALA A 394 -21.70 2.19 25.33
N VAL A 395 -20.51 1.61 25.21
CA VAL A 395 -19.54 1.57 26.30
C VAL A 395 -18.43 2.58 26.00
N ALA A 396 -18.17 3.47 26.97
CA ALA A 396 -17.03 4.37 26.95
C ALA A 396 -15.86 3.75 27.73
N ILE A 397 -14.65 3.84 27.17
CA ILE A 397 -13.41 3.44 27.80
C ILE A 397 -12.47 4.64 27.85
N THR A 398 -12.25 5.15 29.04
CA THR A 398 -11.25 6.20 29.30
C THR A 398 -9.98 5.55 29.80
N TYR A 399 -8.85 5.89 29.20
CA TYR A 399 -7.56 5.26 29.50
C TYR A 399 -6.43 6.29 29.49
N ALA A 400 -5.31 5.93 30.16
CA ALA A 400 -4.07 6.67 30.12
C ALA A 400 -2.90 5.67 30.21
N PHE A 401 -2.26 5.41 29.10
CA PHE A 401 -1.07 4.59 29.02
C PHE A 401 0.18 5.46 29.22
N PRO A 402 1.01 5.21 30.26
CA PRO A 402 2.30 5.87 30.38
C PRO A 402 3.24 5.46 29.25
N SER A 403 4.21 6.29 28.95
CA SER A 403 5.29 5.93 28.03
C SER A 403 6.22 4.89 28.67
N GLY A 404 6.70 3.94 27.85
CA GLY A 404 7.65 2.90 28.25
C GLY A 404 6.98 1.58 28.62
N GLY A 405 7.48 0.49 28.04
CA GLY A 405 6.94 -0.85 28.18
C GLY A 405 5.63 -1.08 27.44
N ASN A 406 5.18 -2.30 27.42
CA ASN A 406 3.87 -2.68 26.86
C ASN A 406 2.78 -2.34 27.89
N GLN A 407 1.80 -1.54 27.52
CA GLN A 407 0.71 -1.08 28.37
C GLN A 407 -0.62 -1.54 27.80
N TYR A 408 -1.44 -2.18 28.60
CA TYR A 408 -2.75 -2.65 28.16
C TYR A 408 -3.82 -2.59 29.26
N LEU A 409 -5.08 -2.64 28.86
CA LEU A 409 -6.26 -2.70 29.72
C LEU A 409 -7.12 -3.89 29.32
N VAL A 410 -7.59 -4.66 30.29
CA VAL A 410 -8.50 -5.78 30.06
C VAL A 410 -9.78 -5.57 30.84
N PHE A 411 -10.91 -5.60 30.17
CA PHE A 411 -12.24 -5.56 30.77
C PHE A 411 -12.96 -6.87 30.48
N ARG A 412 -13.06 -7.75 31.47
CA ARG A 412 -13.73 -9.04 31.37
C ARG A 412 -15.21 -8.90 31.62
N ARG A 413 -16.00 -9.56 30.81
CA ARG A 413 -17.44 -9.64 30.99
C ARG A 413 -17.79 -10.80 31.92
N TRP A 414 -18.69 -10.56 32.88
CA TRP A 414 -19.12 -11.61 33.81
C TRP A 414 -19.88 -12.74 33.10
N HIS A 415 -20.78 -12.39 32.18
CA HIS A 415 -21.48 -13.33 31.32
C HIS A 415 -20.87 -13.32 29.92
N HIS A 416 -20.25 -14.42 29.53
CA HIS A 416 -19.64 -14.53 28.22
C HIS A 416 -20.72 -14.57 27.13
N ALA A 417 -20.54 -13.83 26.05
CA ALA A 417 -21.45 -13.83 24.92
C ALA A 417 -21.09 -14.95 23.93
N PRO A 418 -22.03 -15.82 23.53
CA PRO A 418 -21.75 -16.88 22.60
C PRO A 418 -21.45 -16.33 21.19
N ILE A 419 -20.45 -16.94 20.55
CA ILE A 419 -20.11 -16.63 19.15
C ILE A 419 -20.71 -17.74 18.29
N PRO A 420 -21.47 -17.41 17.21
CA PRO A 420 -22.00 -18.42 16.30
C PRO A 420 -20.89 -19.33 15.72
N ASN A 421 -21.12 -20.64 15.66
CA ASN A 421 -20.09 -21.60 15.23
C ASN A 421 -19.58 -21.39 13.79
N ALA A 422 -20.39 -20.82 12.92
CA ALA A 422 -20.04 -20.52 11.53
C ALA A 422 -19.37 -19.14 11.37
N THR A 423 -18.97 -18.50 12.47
CA THR A 423 -18.32 -17.19 12.42
C THR A 423 -16.96 -17.28 11.74
N VAL A 424 -16.75 -16.45 10.74
CA VAL A 424 -15.48 -16.32 10.02
C VAL A 424 -14.78 -14.99 10.31
N ARG A 425 -15.54 -14.00 10.82
CA ARG A 425 -15.02 -12.65 11.13
C ARG A 425 -15.80 -12.04 12.29
N LEU A 426 -15.11 -11.30 13.15
CA LEU A 426 -15.73 -10.45 14.16
C LEU A 426 -15.52 -8.98 13.80
N CYS A 427 -16.56 -8.18 13.99
CA CYS A 427 -16.60 -6.75 13.75
C CYS A 427 -17.12 -6.01 14.99
N MET A 428 -16.60 -4.81 15.24
CA MET A 428 -17.05 -3.93 16.33
C MET A 428 -17.15 -2.49 15.87
N MET A 429 -18.20 -1.80 16.26
CA MET A 429 -18.29 -0.36 16.07
C MET A 429 -17.41 0.34 17.09
N VAL A 430 -16.50 1.20 16.63
CA VAL A 430 -15.59 1.98 17.47
C VAL A 430 -15.65 3.45 17.10
N TRP A 431 -15.81 4.32 18.10
CA TRP A 431 -15.58 5.75 17.97
C TRP A 431 -14.21 6.06 18.54
N GLY A 432 -13.28 6.45 17.71
CA GLY A 432 -11.91 6.73 18.10
C GLY A 432 -11.72 8.11 18.73
N ASP A 433 -10.53 8.32 19.28
CA ASP A 433 -10.09 9.53 19.96
C ASP A 433 -8.84 10.16 19.34
N ASN A 434 -8.52 9.78 18.10
CA ASN A 434 -7.35 10.20 17.34
C ASN A 434 -6.02 9.61 17.84
N THR A 435 -6.08 8.53 18.59
CA THR A 435 -4.91 7.77 18.99
C THR A 435 -4.74 6.51 18.14
N SER A 436 -3.60 5.85 18.28
CA SER A 436 -3.31 4.55 17.65
C SER A 436 -3.55 3.38 18.60
N THR A 437 -4.34 3.55 19.66
CA THR A 437 -4.62 2.50 20.63
C THR A 437 -5.27 1.31 19.95
N MET A 438 -4.72 0.12 20.20
CA MET A 438 -5.17 -1.12 19.60
C MET A 438 -6.39 -1.68 20.35
N VAL A 439 -7.43 -2.03 19.60
CA VAL A 439 -8.65 -2.66 20.12
C VAL A 439 -8.58 -4.16 19.85
N LYS A 440 -8.61 -4.95 20.91
CA LYS A 440 -8.54 -6.41 20.86
C LYS A 440 -9.70 -7.02 21.63
N VAL A 441 -9.97 -8.30 21.37
CA VAL A 441 -10.95 -9.08 22.12
C VAL A 441 -10.34 -10.40 22.55
N TRP A 442 -10.73 -10.88 23.75
CA TRP A 442 -10.43 -12.24 24.15
C TRP A 442 -11.61 -13.14 23.87
N LEU A 443 -11.30 -14.27 23.27
CA LEU A 443 -12.24 -15.34 22.94
C LEU A 443 -11.87 -16.58 23.75
N ARG A 444 -12.88 -17.25 24.28
CA ARG A 444 -12.69 -18.51 25.01
C ARG A 444 -13.28 -19.65 24.22
N GLY A 445 -12.50 -20.66 23.96
CA GLY A 445 -12.94 -21.90 23.32
C GLY A 445 -13.66 -22.87 24.28
N SER A 446 -14.25 -23.91 23.74
CA SER A 446 -14.89 -24.98 24.51
C SER A 446 -13.90 -25.76 25.39
N ASP A 447 -12.63 -25.77 25.04
CA ASP A 447 -11.52 -26.31 25.81
C ASP A 447 -11.08 -25.39 26.98
N GLN A 448 -11.82 -24.32 27.25
CA GLN A 448 -11.57 -23.29 28.25
C GLN A 448 -10.31 -22.45 28.04
N LYS A 449 -9.62 -22.59 26.91
CA LYS A 449 -8.46 -21.78 26.56
C LYS A 449 -8.87 -20.50 25.86
N ARG A 450 -8.10 -19.43 26.15
CA ARG A 450 -8.33 -18.11 25.61
C ARG A 450 -7.32 -17.80 24.52
N VAL A 451 -7.83 -17.14 23.50
CA VAL A 451 -7.03 -16.52 22.44
C VAL A 451 -7.40 -15.04 22.33
N GLN A 452 -6.47 -14.25 21.79
CA GLN A 452 -6.67 -12.84 21.54
C GLN A 452 -6.84 -12.58 20.04
N LEU A 453 -7.84 -11.80 19.67
CA LEU A 453 -8.06 -11.32 18.31
C LEU A 453 -7.88 -9.80 18.27
N VAL A 454 -6.98 -9.32 17.44
CA VAL A 454 -6.81 -7.89 17.17
C VAL A 454 -7.88 -7.46 16.18
N LEU A 455 -8.78 -6.56 16.57
CA LEU A 455 -9.82 -6.02 15.68
C LEU A 455 -9.31 -4.85 14.85
N GLY A 456 -8.39 -4.03 15.41
CA GLY A 456 -7.80 -2.90 14.75
C GLY A 456 -7.44 -1.75 15.70
N LEU A 457 -7.14 -0.58 15.16
CA LEU A 457 -6.79 0.61 15.93
C LEU A 457 -8.02 1.46 16.26
N SER A 458 -7.98 2.19 17.38
CA SER A 458 -9.06 3.14 17.78
C SER A 458 -9.24 4.29 16.76
N GLY A 459 -8.15 4.87 16.25
CA GLY A 459 -8.07 5.82 15.13
C GLY A 459 -8.91 7.10 15.27
N ALA A 460 -9.34 7.66 14.14
CA ALA A 460 -10.00 8.97 14.06
C ALA A 460 -11.34 9.04 14.80
N THR A 461 -11.73 10.26 15.21
CA THR A 461 -13.05 10.53 15.79
C THR A 461 -14.16 10.24 14.78
N GLY A 462 -15.17 9.53 15.23
CA GLY A 462 -16.31 9.10 14.42
C GLY A 462 -16.56 7.61 14.55
N TRP A 463 -17.81 7.18 14.35
CA TRP A 463 -18.14 5.76 14.33
C TRP A 463 -17.59 5.10 13.07
N ARG A 464 -16.92 3.99 13.27
CA ARG A 464 -16.48 3.12 12.20
C ARG A 464 -16.52 1.66 12.66
N GLU A 465 -16.70 0.76 11.73
CA GLU A 465 -16.60 -0.66 12.00
C GLU A 465 -15.16 -1.14 11.79
N ILE A 466 -14.58 -1.79 12.79
CA ILE A 466 -13.31 -2.47 12.69
C ILE A 466 -13.55 -3.97 12.75
N CYS A 467 -12.86 -4.74 11.91
CA CYS A 467 -13.15 -6.15 11.72
C CYS A 467 -11.87 -6.97 11.60
N ALA A 468 -11.87 -8.18 12.17
CA ALA A 468 -10.81 -9.14 11.95
C ALA A 468 -11.35 -10.54 11.66
N PRO A 469 -10.74 -11.28 10.73
CA PRO A 469 -11.10 -12.68 10.50
C PRO A 469 -10.70 -13.55 11.70
N LEU A 470 -11.49 -14.60 11.97
CA LEU A 470 -11.07 -15.62 12.93
C LEU A 470 -10.02 -16.53 12.27
N PRO A 471 -8.78 -16.58 12.76
CA PRO A 471 -7.73 -17.41 12.18
C PRO A 471 -8.02 -18.89 12.48
N PRO A 472 -7.64 -19.83 11.60
CA PRO A 472 -7.72 -21.26 11.90
C PRO A 472 -6.77 -21.66 13.02
N ARG A 473 -5.71 -20.85 13.20
CA ARG A 473 -4.75 -21.03 14.28
C ARG A 473 -4.19 -19.69 14.71
N TYR A 474 -4.16 -19.45 16.02
CA TYR A 474 -3.58 -18.27 16.65
C TYR A 474 -2.09 -18.46 16.90
N GLU A 475 -1.29 -17.47 16.57
CA GLU A 475 0.13 -17.43 16.88
C GLU A 475 0.36 -17.41 18.40
N SER A 476 1.55 -17.83 18.85
CA SER A 476 1.85 -18.00 20.27
C SER A 476 1.62 -16.73 21.10
N TRP A 477 1.90 -15.55 20.54
CA TRP A 477 1.68 -14.26 21.22
C TRP A 477 0.19 -13.86 21.29
N ASN A 478 -0.67 -14.49 20.51
CA ASN A 478 -2.13 -14.32 20.57
C ASN A 478 -2.82 -15.43 21.37
N GLN A 479 -2.07 -16.33 22.00
CA GLN A 479 -2.58 -17.34 22.90
C GLN A 479 -2.45 -16.84 24.34
N ILE A 480 -3.57 -16.48 24.97
CA ILE A 480 -3.57 -16.03 26.37
C ILE A 480 -3.30 -17.21 27.30
N ASP A 481 -3.87 -18.37 26.98
CA ASP A 481 -3.56 -19.63 27.67
C ASP A 481 -2.79 -20.56 26.73
N PRO A 482 -1.72 -21.20 27.17
CA PRO A 482 -0.95 -22.12 26.33
C PRO A 482 -1.82 -23.25 25.78
N GLY A 483 -1.72 -23.49 24.47
CA GLY A 483 -2.53 -24.49 23.78
C GLY A 483 -2.04 -24.82 22.38
N ASP A 484 -2.90 -25.43 21.59
CA ASP A 484 -2.65 -25.73 20.20
C ASP A 484 -2.87 -24.53 19.26
N GLY A 485 -3.32 -23.40 19.82
CA GLY A 485 -3.62 -22.18 19.07
C GLY A 485 -4.93 -22.22 18.28
N ILE A 486 -5.78 -23.19 18.50
CA ILE A 486 -7.08 -23.32 17.83
C ILE A 486 -8.18 -22.79 18.75
N LEU A 487 -9.08 -21.98 18.21
CA LEU A 487 -10.29 -21.57 18.91
C LEU A 487 -11.35 -22.66 18.75
N HIS A 488 -11.43 -23.56 19.74
CA HIS A 488 -12.38 -24.66 19.73
C HIS A 488 -13.83 -24.20 19.91
N GLN A 489 -14.71 -24.61 19.03
CA GLN A 489 -16.14 -24.28 19.10
C GLN A 489 -16.90 -25.24 20.06
N PRO A 490 -17.97 -24.80 20.72
CA PRO A 490 -18.50 -23.43 20.73
C PRO A 490 -17.57 -22.46 21.46
N ALA A 491 -17.45 -21.26 20.91
CA ALA A 491 -16.63 -20.20 21.50
C ALA A 491 -17.48 -19.06 22.06
N THR A 492 -16.88 -18.28 22.96
CA THR A 492 -17.56 -17.12 23.56
C THR A 492 -16.63 -15.91 23.55
N PHE A 493 -17.22 -14.71 23.46
CA PHE A 493 -16.54 -13.46 23.75
C PHE A 493 -16.41 -13.30 25.28
N GLU A 494 -15.19 -13.05 25.75
CA GLU A 494 -14.88 -12.95 27.18
C GLU A 494 -14.47 -11.55 27.61
N ALA A 495 -13.60 -10.87 26.84
CA ALA A 495 -13.04 -9.59 27.26
C ALA A 495 -12.83 -8.63 26.09
N LEU A 496 -12.94 -7.35 26.40
CA LEU A 496 -12.48 -6.25 25.58
C LEU A 496 -11.11 -5.80 26.10
N VAL A 497 -10.18 -5.56 25.18
CA VAL A 497 -8.81 -5.19 25.50
C VAL A 497 -8.41 -3.95 24.71
N LEU A 498 -7.81 -3.00 25.40
CA LEU A 498 -7.07 -1.90 24.79
C LEU A 498 -5.58 -2.09 25.06
N ASP A 499 -4.78 -1.77 24.06
CA ASP A 499 -3.34 -1.95 24.11
C ASP A 499 -2.65 -0.75 23.45
N ASP A 500 -1.52 -0.31 23.97
CA ASP A 500 -0.78 0.77 23.34
C ASP A 500 -0.15 0.30 22.02
N ALA A 501 -0.15 1.18 21.04
CA ALA A 501 0.43 0.88 19.72
C ALA A 501 1.09 2.13 19.12
N PRO A 502 2.41 2.07 18.85
CA PRO A 502 3.32 0.96 19.19
C PRO A 502 3.62 0.88 20.70
N ASP A 503 4.06 -0.28 21.16
CA ASP A 503 4.41 -0.53 22.56
C ASP A 503 5.31 0.59 23.13
N GLY A 504 4.91 1.13 24.28
CA GLY A 504 5.66 2.16 24.97
C GLY A 504 5.53 3.58 24.43
N ALA A 505 4.71 3.83 23.42
CA ALA A 505 4.48 5.18 22.90
C ALA A 505 3.77 6.09 23.92
N GLY A 506 3.00 5.53 24.81
CA GLY A 506 2.12 6.24 25.72
C GLY A 506 0.98 6.95 24.99
N SER A 507 -0.22 6.85 25.52
CA SER A 507 -1.37 7.55 24.98
C SER A 507 -2.46 7.69 26.04
N SER A 508 -3.35 8.66 25.86
CA SER A 508 -4.52 8.82 26.74
C SER A 508 -5.69 9.34 25.94
N GLY A 509 -6.90 8.90 26.31
CA GLY A 509 -8.10 9.31 25.61
C GLY A 509 -9.35 8.62 26.10
N THR A 510 -10.42 8.77 25.32
CA THR A 510 -11.68 8.08 25.52
C THR A 510 -12.21 7.59 24.19
N ILE A 511 -12.31 6.29 24.05
CA ILE A 511 -12.98 5.65 22.92
C ILE A 511 -14.38 5.17 23.34
N PHE A 512 -15.25 4.96 22.35
CA PHE A 512 -16.55 4.32 22.57
C PHE A 512 -16.61 3.07 21.70
N VAL A 513 -17.17 2.02 22.25
CA VAL A 513 -17.40 0.75 21.53
C VAL A 513 -18.86 0.36 21.59
N ASP A 514 -19.32 -0.27 20.52
CA ASP A 514 -20.69 -0.69 20.36
C ASP A 514 -20.81 -1.85 19.36
N ALA A 515 -21.93 -2.58 19.40
CA ALA A 515 -22.33 -3.56 18.38
C ALA A 515 -21.21 -4.51 17.94
N LEU A 516 -20.81 -5.45 18.81
CA LEU A 516 -19.97 -6.57 18.41
C LEU A 516 -20.79 -7.54 17.55
N ARG A 517 -20.35 -7.78 16.32
CA ARG A 517 -21.03 -8.63 15.34
C ARG A 517 -20.14 -9.77 14.88
N ALA A 518 -20.77 -10.87 14.57
CA ALA A 518 -20.16 -12.03 13.93
C ALA A 518 -20.68 -12.14 12.49
N ASP A 519 -19.75 -12.22 11.55
CA ASP A 519 -20.07 -12.51 10.16
C ASP A 519 -19.86 -13.99 9.90
N SER A 520 -20.83 -14.66 9.30
CA SER A 520 -20.74 -16.03 8.80
C SER A 520 -20.73 -16.08 7.29
N ASP A 521 -20.12 -17.13 6.73
CA ASP A 521 -20.15 -17.38 5.28
C ASP A 521 -21.57 -17.67 4.78
#